data_159b6f18b3e814eecd4f1a425ee861b0
#
_entry.id   159b6f18b3e814eecd4f1a425ee861b0
#
_cell.length_a   1.000
_cell.length_b   1.000
_cell.length_c   1.000
_cell.angle_alpha   90.00
_cell.angle_beta   90.00
_cell.angle_gamma   90.00
#
_symmetry.space_group_name_H-M   'P 1'
#
loop_
_entity.id
_entity.type
_entity.pdbx_description
1 polymer ?
#
loop_
_entity_poly.entity_id
_entity_poly.type
_entity_poly.pdbx_seq_one_letter_code
_entity_poly.pdbx_strand_id
1 'polypeptide(L)'
;MIDSHCHLDDLRFDQSRVAVLQRAQDAGVTSFIVPAVCRSGWPKLQQLALDHSSISPAFGLHPWFCNQHSDSDLSLLPQFLADAVAVGECGLDGSDLCHFDMQAQLHWFRAQLQLALEHDLPVIVHAFRAVDDVIREIRQLPGLRGVIHSFSGSQQQADQLVKLGFYLGFGGAVTYPRASRVQGVVKHIPLEKLLIETDAPDQSPAAHRGGNNEPAFLIEILTQIATLRGTDSQALASICNHNARELFRL
;
A
#
# COMPACT_ATOMS: atom_id res chain seq x y z
N MET A 1 4.18 15.61 2.83
CA MET A 1 4.09 14.20 3.27
C MET A 1 4.03 13.28 2.06
N ILE A 2 4.36 12.01 2.25
CA ILE A 2 4.23 10.94 1.24
C ILE A 2 3.06 10.06 1.65
N ASP A 3 2.07 9.90 0.76
CA ASP A 3 1.03 8.88 0.87
C ASP A 3 1.60 7.58 0.28
N SER A 4 1.85 6.57 1.13
CA SER A 4 2.54 5.35 0.71
C SER A 4 1.66 4.35 -0.03
N HIS A 5 0.35 4.61 -0.16
CA HIS A 5 -0.58 3.79 -0.93
C HIS A 5 -1.90 4.53 -1.18
N CYS A 6 -2.19 4.83 -2.43
CA CYS A 6 -3.50 5.34 -2.86
C CYS A 6 -3.73 5.01 -4.33
N HIS A 7 -4.99 4.90 -4.75
CA HIS A 7 -5.38 4.58 -6.12
C HIS A 7 -5.84 5.83 -6.87
N LEU A 8 -4.91 6.79 -7.08
CA LEU A 8 -5.19 8.00 -7.85
C LEU A 8 -5.54 7.72 -9.33
N ASP A 9 -5.27 6.52 -9.83
CA ASP A 9 -5.68 6.01 -11.14
C ASP A 9 -7.13 5.50 -11.19
N ASP A 10 -7.80 5.35 -10.04
CA ASP A 10 -9.21 4.90 -9.98
C ASP A 10 -10.14 5.82 -10.78
N LEU A 11 -11.13 5.21 -11.44
CA LEU A 11 -12.13 5.90 -12.26
C LEU A 11 -12.95 6.94 -11.48
N ARG A 12 -13.14 6.72 -10.17
CA ARG A 12 -13.83 7.66 -9.27
C ARG A 12 -13.15 9.03 -9.21
N PHE A 13 -11.86 9.11 -9.54
CA PHE A 13 -11.10 10.35 -9.58
C PHE A 13 -11.01 11.00 -10.97
N ASP A 14 -11.40 10.34 -12.04
CA ASP A 14 -11.14 10.81 -13.41
C ASP A 14 -11.56 12.25 -13.68
N GLN A 15 -12.72 12.66 -13.17
CA GLN A 15 -13.24 14.02 -13.36
C GLN A 15 -12.74 15.01 -12.31
N SER A 16 -12.17 14.55 -11.20
CA SER A 16 -11.80 15.39 -10.05
C SER A 16 -10.33 15.32 -9.68
N ARG A 17 -9.52 14.49 -10.35
CA ARG A 17 -8.12 14.17 -9.98
C ARG A 17 -7.27 15.42 -9.76
N VAL A 18 -7.35 16.41 -10.65
CA VAL A 18 -6.60 17.66 -10.50
C VAL A 18 -6.99 18.38 -9.21
N ALA A 19 -8.28 18.48 -8.91
CA ALA A 19 -8.75 19.10 -7.68
C ALA A 19 -8.40 18.29 -6.42
N VAL A 20 -8.40 16.95 -6.52
CA VAL A 20 -7.95 16.04 -5.43
C VAL A 20 -6.46 16.24 -5.15
N LEU A 21 -5.62 16.27 -6.18
CA LEU A 21 -4.18 16.54 -6.05
C LEU A 21 -3.91 17.93 -5.44
N GLN A 22 -4.68 18.95 -5.84
CA GLN A 22 -4.54 20.29 -5.26
C GLN A 22 -4.89 20.29 -3.76
N ARG A 23 -6.01 19.68 -3.36
CA ARG A 23 -6.38 19.56 -1.93
C ARG A 23 -5.35 18.77 -1.13
N ALA A 24 -4.78 17.72 -1.71
CA ALA A 24 -3.69 16.96 -1.08
C ALA A 24 -2.46 17.86 -0.86
N GLN A 25 -2.06 18.62 -1.87
CA GLN A 25 -0.94 19.56 -1.78
C GLN A 25 -1.19 20.64 -0.72
N ASP A 26 -2.39 21.21 -0.67
CA ASP A 26 -2.79 22.21 0.34
C ASP A 26 -2.74 21.63 1.76
N ALA A 27 -3.03 20.32 1.92
CA ALA A 27 -2.87 19.56 3.18
C ALA A 27 -1.43 19.12 3.45
N GLY A 28 -0.46 19.46 2.57
CA GLY A 28 0.94 19.11 2.72
C GLY A 28 1.29 17.68 2.27
N VAL A 29 0.41 17.00 1.53
CA VAL A 29 0.69 15.70 0.89
C VAL A 29 1.15 15.94 -0.54
N THR A 30 2.41 15.68 -0.82
CA THR A 30 3.08 16.13 -2.05
C THR A 30 3.65 15.00 -2.90
N SER A 31 3.57 13.76 -2.42
CA SER A 31 4.06 12.57 -3.15
C SER A 31 3.15 11.39 -2.87
N PHE A 32 2.93 10.56 -3.89
CA PHE A 32 1.95 9.48 -3.88
C PHE A 32 2.55 8.21 -4.48
N ILE A 33 2.48 7.11 -3.75
CA ILE A 33 2.75 5.77 -4.31
C ILE A 33 1.41 5.24 -4.80
N VAL A 34 1.33 4.96 -6.09
CA VAL A 34 0.08 4.52 -6.73
C VAL A 34 0.29 3.12 -7.32
N PRO A 35 -0.25 2.08 -6.68
CA PRO A 35 -0.17 0.73 -7.22
C PRO A 35 -1.34 0.42 -8.14
N ALA A 36 -1.04 -0.18 -9.28
CA ALA A 36 -2.05 -0.75 -10.17
C ALA A 36 -2.55 -2.09 -9.65
N VAL A 37 -3.80 -2.41 -9.91
CA VAL A 37 -4.45 -3.65 -9.43
C VAL A 37 -4.63 -4.71 -10.52
N CYS A 38 -4.56 -4.34 -11.80
CA CYS A 38 -4.69 -5.26 -12.94
C CYS A 38 -4.05 -4.67 -14.22
N ARG A 39 -3.76 -5.57 -15.17
CA ARG A 39 -3.10 -5.24 -16.44
C ARG A 39 -3.77 -4.10 -17.22
N SER A 40 -5.08 -4.04 -17.21
CA SER A 40 -5.83 -3.02 -17.95
C SER A 40 -5.60 -1.59 -17.42
N GLY A 41 -5.19 -1.43 -16.16
CA GLY A 41 -4.89 -0.15 -15.53
C GLY A 41 -3.46 0.34 -15.81
N TRP A 42 -2.50 -0.53 -16.17
CA TRP A 42 -1.09 -0.17 -16.27
C TRP A 42 -0.79 0.99 -17.23
N PRO A 43 -1.34 1.03 -18.47
CA PRO A 43 -1.07 2.16 -19.35
C PRO A 43 -1.59 3.50 -18.83
N LYS A 44 -2.75 3.49 -18.15
CA LYS A 44 -3.32 4.69 -17.55
C LYS A 44 -2.42 5.20 -16.42
N LEU A 45 -1.97 4.31 -15.53
CA LEU A 45 -1.09 4.68 -14.43
C LEU A 45 0.26 5.17 -14.93
N GLN A 46 0.85 4.50 -15.93
CA GLN A 46 2.11 4.95 -16.55
C GLN A 46 1.97 6.37 -17.10
N GLN A 47 0.87 6.67 -17.81
CA GLN A 47 0.61 8.01 -18.32
C GLN A 47 0.44 9.04 -17.19
N LEU A 48 -0.30 8.69 -16.13
CA LEU A 48 -0.46 9.57 -14.97
C LEU A 48 0.87 9.90 -14.29
N ALA A 49 1.78 8.94 -14.19
CA ALA A 49 3.11 9.17 -13.63
C ALA A 49 3.98 10.08 -14.53
N LEU A 50 3.80 10.00 -15.84
CA LEU A 50 4.47 10.92 -16.78
C LEU A 50 3.90 12.35 -16.69
N ASP A 51 2.59 12.48 -16.49
CA ASP A 51 1.91 13.78 -16.41
C ASP A 51 2.10 14.47 -15.05
N HIS A 52 2.37 13.69 -13.98
CA HIS A 52 2.46 14.16 -12.62
C HIS A 52 3.69 13.61 -11.90
N SER A 53 4.76 14.40 -11.80
CA SER A 53 6.01 14.01 -11.11
C SER A 53 5.85 13.67 -9.62
N SER A 54 4.71 14.01 -9.02
CA SER A 54 4.36 13.64 -7.65
C SER A 54 3.86 12.19 -7.51
N ILE A 55 3.57 11.50 -8.61
CA ILE A 55 3.07 10.13 -8.65
C ILE A 55 4.21 9.18 -8.97
N SER A 56 4.46 8.24 -8.07
CA SER A 56 5.41 7.14 -8.23
C SER A 56 4.62 5.84 -8.45
N PRO A 57 4.67 5.23 -9.65
CA PRO A 57 3.84 4.08 -9.98
C PRO A 57 4.42 2.78 -9.43
N ALA A 58 3.55 1.84 -9.09
CA ALA A 58 3.87 0.44 -8.90
C ALA A 58 2.94 -0.41 -9.76
N PHE A 59 3.43 -1.53 -10.30
CA PHE A 59 2.65 -2.37 -11.18
C PHE A 59 2.55 -3.77 -10.62
N GLY A 60 1.32 -4.31 -10.61
CA GLY A 60 1.04 -5.62 -10.07
C GLY A 60 -0.31 -6.18 -10.50
N LEU A 61 -0.63 -7.34 -9.93
CA LEU A 61 -1.81 -8.14 -10.19
C LEU A 61 -2.45 -8.50 -8.86
N HIS A 62 -3.51 -7.76 -8.50
CA HIS A 62 -4.20 -7.85 -7.19
C HIS A 62 -5.09 -9.11 -7.11
N PRO A 63 -5.19 -9.78 -5.95
CA PRO A 63 -5.95 -11.02 -5.79
C PRO A 63 -7.44 -10.92 -6.15
N TRP A 64 -8.06 -9.76 -6.05
CA TRP A 64 -9.48 -9.57 -6.39
C TRP A 64 -9.76 -9.64 -7.90
N PHE A 65 -8.73 -9.65 -8.73
CA PHE A 65 -8.84 -9.65 -10.19
C PHE A 65 -8.25 -10.89 -10.84
N CYS A 66 -8.10 -12.01 -10.09
CA CYS A 66 -7.50 -13.25 -10.60
C CYS A 66 -8.11 -13.76 -11.91
N ASN A 67 -9.42 -13.53 -12.14
CA ASN A 67 -10.08 -13.92 -13.39
C ASN A 67 -9.73 -13.04 -14.60
N GLN A 68 -9.07 -11.91 -14.37
CA GLN A 68 -8.60 -11.00 -15.41
C GLN A 68 -7.10 -11.18 -15.70
N HIS A 69 -6.40 -11.96 -14.86
CA HIS A 69 -4.96 -12.20 -15.00
C HIS A 69 -4.68 -13.35 -15.96
N SER A 70 -3.56 -13.24 -16.66
CA SER A 70 -3.05 -14.26 -17.56
C SER A 70 -1.52 -14.37 -17.46
N ASP A 71 -0.95 -15.50 -17.84
CA ASP A 71 0.52 -15.67 -17.87
C ASP A 71 1.21 -14.66 -18.81
N SER A 72 0.50 -14.17 -19.81
CA SER A 72 1.00 -13.08 -20.66
C SER A 72 1.15 -11.76 -19.90
N ASP A 73 0.35 -11.52 -18.85
CA ASP A 73 0.49 -10.33 -18.01
C ASP A 73 1.75 -10.41 -17.16
N LEU A 74 2.06 -11.59 -16.57
CA LEU A 74 3.33 -11.82 -15.87
C LEU A 74 4.53 -11.64 -16.81
N SER A 75 4.44 -12.12 -18.05
CA SER A 75 5.50 -11.96 -19.05
C SER A 75 5.70 -10.50 -19.48
N LEU A 76 4.64 -9.69 -19.40
CA LEU A 76 4.68 -8.28 -19.78
C LEU A 76 5.11 -7.36 -18.62
N LEU A 77 4.81 -7.76 -17.37
CA LEU A 77 5.05 -6.95 -16.18
C LEU A 77 6.49 -6.39 -16.11
N PRO A 78 7.57 -7.12 -16.41
CA PRO A 78 8.94 -6.61 -16.40
C PRO A 78 9.15 -5.34 -17.22
N GLN A 79 8.39 -5.14 -18.31
CA GLN A 79 8.51 -3.94 -19.15
C GLN A 79 8.00 -2.67 -18.42
N PHE A 80 7.07 -2.81 -17.50
CA PHE A 80 6.54 -1.73 -16.68
C PHE A 80 7.38 -1.49 -15.42
N LEU A 81 8.14 -2.51 -14.96
CA LEU A 81 8.96 -2.41 -13.75
C LEU A 81 10.18 -1.50 -13.92
N ALA A 82 10.58 -1.18 -15.14
CA ALA A 82 11.72 -0.29 -15.41
C ALA A 82 11.51 1.12 -14.83
N ASP A 83 10.26 1.60 -14.79
CA ASP A 83 9.88 2.93 -14.30
C ASP A 83 9.12 2.85 -12.95
N ALA A 84 9.02 1.67 -12.36
CA ALA A 84 8.26 1.44 -11.14
C ALA A 84 9.11 1.61 -9.88
N VAL A 85 8.48 2.05 -8.80
CA VAL A 85 9.11 2.09 -7.46
C VAL A 85 8.88 0.81 -6.65
N ALA A 86 7.96 -0.06 -7.09
CA ALA A 86 7.63 -1.32 -6.46
C ALA A 86 6.93 -2.29 -7.41
N VAL A 87 6.91 -3.57 -7.08
CA VAL A 87 5.97 -4.56 -7.63
C VAL A 87 4.72 -4.57 -6.74
N GLY A 88 3.57 -4.32 -7.30
CA GLY A 88 2.30 -4.31 -6.56
C GLY A 88 1.25 -3.42 -7.25
N GLU A 89 0.02 -3.52 -6.78
CA GLU A 89 -0.41 -4.26 -5.61
C GLU A 89 -0.54 -5.75 -5.93
N CYS A 90 -0.01 -6.59 -5.06
CA CYS A 90 -0.12 -8.05 -5.14
C CYS A 90 -0.48 -8.59 -3.75
N GLY A 91 -0.74 -9.88 -3.61
CA GLY A 91 -0.98 -10.43 -2.29
C GLY A 91 -2.08 -11.46 -2.21
N LEU A 92 -2.66 -11.58 -1.00
CA LEU A 92 -3.66 -12.60 -0.66
C LEU A 92 -4.84 -11.97 0.10
N ASP A 93 -6.05 -12.39 -0.24
CA ASP A 93 -7.28 -12.01 0.45
C ASP A 93 -8.09 -13.26 0.83
N GLY A 94 -8.22 -13.50 2.14
CA GLY A 94 -8.99 -14.59 2.72
C GLY A 94 -10.42 -14.22 3.10
N SER A 95 -10.97 -13.13 2.56
CA SER A 95 -12.35 -12.73 2.83
C SER A 95 -13.34 -13.40 1.89
N ASP A 96 -14.59 -13.46 2.35
CA ASP A 96 -15.71 -13.94 1.54
C ASP A 96 -16.04 -13.02 0.35
N LEU A 97 -15.45 -11.81 0.32
CA LEU A 97 -15.60 -10.85 -0.78
C LEU A 97 -14.67 -11.18 -1.96
N CYS A 98 -13.53 -11.81 -1.68
CA CYS A 98 -12.65 -12.31 -2.71
C CYS A 98 -13.12 -13.71 -3.13
N HIS A 99 -13.71 -13.83 -4.30
CA HIS A 99 -14.33 -15.07 -4.79
C HIS A 99 -13.32 -16.07 -5.39
N PHE A 100 -12.03 -15.81 -5.27
CA PHE A 100 -10.98 -16.68 -5.83
C PHE A 100 -10.35 -17.53 -4.72
N ASP A 101 -10.16 -18.81 -5.04
CA ASP A 101 -9.52 -19.71 -4.08
C ASP A 101 -8.06 -19.29 -3.81
N MET A 102 -7.56 -19.71 -2.65
CA MET A 102 -6.22 -19.34 -2.20
C MET A 102 -5.11 -19.85 -3.14
N GLN A 103 -5.32 -20.96 -3.86
CA GLN A 103 -4.30 -21.51 -4.76
C GLN A 103 -4.15 -20.64 -6.01
N ALA A 104 -5.27 -20.12 -6.54
CA ALA A 104 -5.24 -19.17 -7.66
C ALA A 104 -4.51 -17.88 -7.25
N GLN A 105 -4.82 -17.35 -6.06
CA GLN A 105 -4.14 -16.15 -5.55
C GLN A 105 -2.65 -16.39 -5.32
N LEU A 106 -2.26 -17.53 -4.75
CA LEU A 106 -0.86 -17.91 -4.49
C LEU A 106 -0.04 -18.02 -5.78
N HIS A 107 -0.62 -18.48 -6.88
CA HIS A 107 0.05 -18.54 -8.17
C HIS A 107 0.55 -17.14 -8.59
N TRP A 108 -0.35 -16.16 -8.61
CA TRP A 108 -0.03 -14.78 -8.98
C TRP A 108 0.89 -14.09 -7.97
N PHE A 109 0.66 -14.32 -6.69
CA PHE A 109 1.45 -13.70 -5.63
C PHE A 109 2.91 -14.16 -5.69
N ARG A 110 3.15 -15.48 -5.75
CA ARG A 110 4.52 -16.05 -5.82
C ARG A 110 5.30 -15.56 -7.02
N ALA A 111 4.66 -15.51 -8.18
CA ALA A 111 5.31 -15.02 -9.40
C ALA A 111 5.76 -13.54 -9.23
N GLN A 112 4.94 -12.71 -8.63
CA GLN A 112 5.26 -11.30 -8.41
C GLN A 112 6.34 -11.09 -7.33
N LEU A 113 6.35 -11.91 -6.27
CA LEU A 113 7.44 -11.89 -5.29
C LEU A 113 8.79 -12.23 -5.93
N GLN A 114 8.81 -13.20 -6.84
CA GLN A 114 10.00 -13.58 -7.57
C GLN A 114 10.48 -12.44 -8.50
N LEU A 115 9.57 -11.83 -9.26
CA LEU A 115 9.88 -10.68 -10.11
C LEU A 115 10.43 -9.49 -9.29
N ALA A 116 9.90 -9.25 -8.10
CA ALA A 116 10.41 -8.19 -7.23
C ALA A 116 11.87 -8.41 -6.83
N LEU A 117 12.25 -9.66 -6.50
CA LEU A 117 13.65 -10.02 -6.22
C LEU A 117 14.54 -9.84 -7.45
N GLU A 118 14.10 -10.33 -8.62
CA GLU A 118 14.86 -10.27 -9.86
C GLU A 118 15.14 -8.83 -10.30
N HIS A 119 14.19 -7.91 -10.03
CA HIS A 119 14.30 -6.49 -10.37
C HIS A 119 14.83 -5.60 -9.23
N ASP A 120 15.18 -6.17 -8.07
CA ASP A 120 15.59 -5.44 -6.85
C ASP A 120 14.58 -4.35 -6.44
N LEU A 121 13.28 -4.63 -6.60
CA LEU A 121 12.18 -3.75 -6.20
C LEU A 121 11.52 -4.25 -4.91
N PRO A 122 11.00 -3.34 -4.07
CA PRO A 122 10.13 -3.74 -2.98
C PRO A 122 8.78 -4.23 -3.49
N VAL A 123 8.02 -4.94 -2.62
CA VAL A 123 6.65 -5.33 -2.91
C VAL A 123 5.65 -4.51 -2.09
N ILE A 124 4.51 -4.17 -2.69
CA ILE A 124 3.33 -3.63 -1.99
C ILE A 124 2.32 -4.77 -1.88
N VAL A 125 2.06 -5.21 -0.65
CA VAL A 125 1.33 -6.46 -0.39
C VAL A 125 -0.02 -6.19 0.28
N HIS A 126 -1.08 -6.62 -0.38
CA HIS A 126 -2.40 -6.82 0.19
C HIS A 126 -2.43 -8.10 1.04
N ALA A 127 -2.89 -8.01 2.30
CA ALA A 127 -2.89 -9.13 3.24
C ALA A 127 -4.14 -9.13 4.14
N PHE A 128 -5.33 -9.24 3.54
CA PHE A 128 -6.56 -9.22 4.32
C PHE A 128 -7.01 -10.63 4.70
N ARG A 129 -7.12 -10.91 6.02
CA ARG A 129 -7.42 -12.24 6.58
C ARG A 129 -6.48 -13.36 6.09
N ALA A 130 -5.30 -13.02 5.57
CA ALA A 130 -4.33 -13.94 4.98
C ALA A 130 -2.89 -13.63 5.41
N VAL A 131 -2.69 -12.88 6.51
CA VAL A 131 -1.36 -12.42 6.94
C VAL A 131 -0.39 -13.57 7.22
N ASP A 132 -0.86 -14.69 7.80
CA ASP A 132 0.00 -15.85 8.08
C ASP A 132 0.46 -16.54 6.79
N ASP A 133 -0.42 -16.60 5.78
CA ASP A 133 -0.08 -17.13 4.46
C ASP A 133 0.94 -16.23 3.76
N VAL A 134 0.76 -14.93 3.82
CA VAL A 134 1.72 -13.94 3.29
C VAL A 134 3.08 -14.08 3.99
N ILE A 135 3.12 -14.17 5.32
CA ILE A 135 4.36 -14.39 6.07
C ILE A 135 5.07 -15.67 5.64
N ARG A 136 4.31 -16.75 5.41
CA ARG A 136 4.86 -18.03 4.95
C ARG A 136 5.54 -17.91 3.60
N GLU A 137 4.95 -17.21 2.64
CA GLU A 137 5.52 -17.01 1.31
C GLU A 137 6.75 -16.10 1.34
N ILE A 138 6.69 -14.99 2.07
CA ILE A 138 7.81 -14.05 2.23
C ILE A 138 9.04 -14.74 2.83
N ARG A 139 8.85 -15.63 3.82
CA ARG A 139 9.96 -16.36 4.46
C ARG A 139 10.78 -17.24 3.51
N GLN A 140 10.19 -17.66 2.41
CA GLN A 140 10.86 -18.50 1.41
C GLN A 140 11.81 -17.68 0.51
N LEU A 141 11.78 -16.35 0.59
CA LEU A 141 12.49 -15.44 -0.29
C LEU A 141 13.39 -14.46 0.50
N PRO A 142 14.53 -14.94 1.03
CA PRO A 142 15.47 -14.07 1.74
C PRO A 142 15.92 -12.90 0.87
N GLY A 143 15.96 -11.70 1.46
CA GLY A 143 16.33 -10.46 0.74
C GLY A 143 15.15 -9.71 0.14
N LEU A 144 13.96 -10.32 0.09
CA LEU A 144 12.76 -9.60 -0.31
C LEU A 144 12.45 -8.49 0.71
N ARG A 145 12.13 -7.31 0.24
CA ARG A 145 11.70 -6.16 1.05
C ARG A 145 10.34 -5.66 0.56
N GLY A 146 9.62 -4.98 1.42
CA GLY A 146 8.30 -4.47 1.02
C GLY A 146 7.51 -3.87 2.16
N VAL A 147 6.24 -3.61 1.88
CA VAL A 147 5.24 -3.13 2.84
C VAL A 147 4.01 -4.04 2.79
N ILE A 148 3.47 -4.35 3.94
CA ILE A 148 2.10 -4.84 4.04
C ILE A 148 1.21 -3.60 4.19
N HIS A 149 0.51 -3.23 3.14
CA HIS A 149 -0.38 -2.08 3.19
C HIS A 149 -1.63 -2.39 4.01
N SER A 150 -2.26 -1.37 4.55
CA SER A 150 -3.49 -1.46 5.34
C SER A 150 -3.47 -2.57 6.41
N PHE A 151 -2.33 -2.65 7.14
CA PHE A 151 -2.09 -3.75 8.05
C PHE A 151 -3.15 -3.85 9.15
N SER A 152 -3.80 -5.00 9.23
CA SER A 152 -4.88 -5.28 10.20
C SER A 152 -4.65 -6.54 11.04
N GLY A 153 -3.46 -7.11 10.99
CA GLY A 153 -3.07 -8.31 11.71
C GLY A 153 -2.86 -8.11 13.22
N SER A 154 -2.37 -9.15 13.89
CA SER A 154 -1.99 -9.14 15.30
C SER A 154 -0.59 -8.55 15.52
N GLN A 155 -0.27 -8.20 16.78
CA GLN A 155 1.09 -7.78 17.18
C GLN A 155 2.14 -8.85 16.83
N GLN A 156 1.83 -10.12 17.06
CA GLN A 156 2.75 -11.21 16.74
C GLN A 156 3.06 -11.30 15.24
N GLN A 157 2.06 -11.08 14.39
CA GLN A 157 2.24 -11.04 12.93
C GLN A 157 3.06 -9.80 12.52
N ALA A 158 2.80 -8.65 13.12
CA ALA A 158 3.58 -7.43 12.93
C ALA A 158 5.06 -7.65 13.28
N ASP A 159 5.35 -8.24 14.44
CA ASP A 159 6.72 -8.52 14.90
C ASP A 159 7.46 -9.48 13.96
N GLN A 160 6.75 -10.45 13.38
CA GLN A 160 7.33 -11.37 12.40
C GLN A 160 7.68 -10.66 11.08
N LEU A 161 6.78 -9.83 10.58
CA LEU A 161 7.00 -9.05 9.35
C LEU A 161 8.14 -8.04 9.51
N VAL A 162 8.19 -7.34 10.65
CA VAL A 162 9.29 -6.44 11.00
C VAL A 162 10.63 -7.16 11.03
N LYS A 163 10.70 -8.36 11.63
CA LYS A 163 11.92 -9.21 11.62
C LYS A 163 12.33 -9.66 10.22
N LEU A 164 11.39 -9.79 9.31
CA LEU A 164 11.64 -10.09 7.90
C LEU A 164 12.04 -8.83 7.09
N GLY A 165 12.11 -7.67 7.74
CA GLY A 165 12.50 -6.40 7.11
C GLY A 165 11.35 -5.59 6.52
N PHE A 166 10.11 -6.08 6.60
CA PHE A 166 8.94 -5.43 6.02
C PHE A 166 8.50 -4.21 6.82
N TYR A 167 7.97 -3.23 6.10
CA TYR A 167 7.24 -2.09 6.63
C TYR A 167 5.76 -2.44 6.78
N LEU A 168 5.06 -1.70 7.64
CA LEU A 168 3.62 -1.83 7.84
C LEU A 168 2.95 -0.48 7.56
N GLY A 169 2.00 -0.49 6.63
CA GLY A 169 1.19 0.67 6.25
C GLY A 169 -0.07 0.76 7.12
N PHE A 170 -0.42 1.98 7.53
CA PHE A 170 -1.61 2.25 8.33
C PHE A 170 -2.41 3.40 7.74
N GLY A 171 -3.66 3.08 7.39
CA GLY A 171 -4.61 4.00 6.76
C GLY A 171 -5.76 4.40 7.68
N GLY A 172 -6.89 4.77 7.08
CA GLY A 172 -8.09 5.30 7.74
C GLY A 172 -8.65 4.44 8.88
N ALA A 173 -8.41 3.13 8.84
CA ALA A 173 -8.84 2.20 9.89
C ALA A 173 -8.36 2.59 11.30
N VAL A 174 -7.18 3.19 11.44
CA VAL A 174 -6.62 3.59 12.75
C VAL A 174 -7.43 4.69 13.45
N THR A 175 -8.21 5.46 12.69
CA THR A 175 -9.02 6.58 13.21
C THR A 175 -10.34 6.13 13.86
N TYR A 176 -10.74 4.88 13.63
CA TYR A 176 -12.01 4.39 14.18
C TYR A 176 -11.87 4.04 15.67
N PRO A 177 -12.79 4.50 16.56
CA PRO A 177 -12.70 4.27 18.00
C PRO A 177 -12.64 2.79 18.40
N ARG A 178 -13.23 1.91 17.58
CA ARG A 178 -13.29 0.46 17.85
C ARG A 178 -12.14 -0.34 17.22
N ALA A 179 -11.20 0.30 16.53
CA ALA A 179 -10.06 -0.34 15.88
C ALA A 179 -8.92 -0.69 16.86
N SER A 180 -9.24 -1.22 18.04
CA SER A 180 -8.30 -1.46 19.14
C SER A 180 -7.10 -2.33 18.76
N ARG A 181 -7.29 -3.32 17.86
CA ARG A 181 -6.20 -4.17 17.37
C ARG A 181 -5.17 -3.36 16.57
N VAL A 182 -5.61 -2.64 15.54
CA VAL A 182 -4.75 -1.81 14.70
C VAL A 182 -4.05 -0.73 15.53
N GLN A 183 -4.81 -0.03 16.40
CA GLN A 183 -4.27 0.97 17.31
C GLN A 183 -3.24 0.38 18.29
N GLY A 184 -3.47 -0.85 18.77
CA GLY A 184 -2.52 -1.58 19.60
C GLY A 184 -1.20 -1.83 18.87
N VAL A 185 -1.24 -2.32 17.64
CA VAL A 185 -0.04 -2.56 16.82
C VAL A 185 0.70 -1.25 16.57
N VAL A 186 0.00 -0.20 16.13
CA VAL A 186 0.59 1.12 15.88
C VAL A 186 1.37 1.67 17.08
N LYS A 187 0.91 1.40 18.31
CA LYS A 187 1.61 1.84 19.54
C LYS A 187 2.97 1.17 19.75
N HIS A 188 3.17 -0.04 19.24
CA HIS A 188 4.29 -0.89 19.65
C HIS A 188 5.30 -1.22 18.54
N ILE A 189 4.93 -1.08 17.26
CA ILE A 189 5.88 -1.35 16.17
C ILE A 189 7.04 -0.33 16.19
N PRO A 190 8.25 -0.71 15.72
CA PRO A 190 9.34 0.24 15.52
C PRO A 190 8.93 1.37 14.57
N LEU A 191 9.26 2.62 14.92
CA LEU A 191 8.90 3.78 14.11
C LEU A 191 9.54 3.74 12.72
N GLU A 192 10.73 3.18 12.61
CA GLU A 192 11.48 2.95 11.37
C GLU A 192 10.84 1.90 10.44
N LYS A 193 9.74 1.26 10.86
CA LYS A 193 8.97 0.30 10.07
C LYS A 193 7.52 0.73 9.84
N LEU A 194 7.18 1.96 10.21
CA LEU A 194 5.84 2.51 10.08
C LEU A 194 5.72 3.35 8.81
N LEU A 195 4.70 3.07 8.00
CA LEU A 195 4.25 3.91 6.90
C LEU A 195 2.82 4.40 7.13
N ILE A 196 2.49 5.54 6.56
CA ILE A 196 1.14 6.10 6.55
C ILE A 196 0.61 6.19 5.13
N GLU A 197 -0.66 5.89 4.98
CA GLU A 197 -1.32 5.83 3.68
C GLU A 197 -2.80 6.18 3.80
N THR A 198 -3.45 6.47 2.67
CA THR A 198 -4.89 6.68 2.67
C THR A 198 -5.67 5.50 2.15
N ASP A 199 -5.15 4.76 1.19
CA ASP A 199 -5.87 3.78 0.37
C ASP A 199 -7.07 4.43 -0.37
N ALA A 200 -6.94 5.72 -0.66
CA ALA A 200 -7.99 6.47 -1.35
C ALA A 200 -8.21 5.93 -2.78
N PRO A 201 -9.47 5.82 -3.21
CA PRO A 201 -10.71 6.39 -2.67
C PRO A 201 -11.45 5.51 -1.63
N ASP A 202 -10.86 4.38 -1.23
CA ASP A 202 -11.41 3.45 -0.26
C ASP A 202 -10.94 3.77 1.18
N GLN A 203 -11.37 3.03 2.18
CA GLN A 203 -10.92 3.08 3.58
C GLN A 203 -10.91 4.48 4.24
N SER A 204 -11.94 5.30 4.00
CA SER A 204 -12.05 6.66 4.56
C SER A 204 -11.81 6.69 6.08
N PRO A 205 -11.13 7.72 6.61
CA PRO A 205 -11.08 7.99 8.04
C PRO A 205 -12.48 8.11 8.66
N ALA A 206 -12.58 7.90 9.97
CA ALA A 206 -13.86 7.88 10.68
C ALA A 206 -14.71 9.16 10.50
N ALA A 207 -14.07 10.32 10.39
CA ALA A 207 -14.74 11.61 10.15
C ALA A 207 -15.38 11.70 8.76
N HIS A 208 -14.89 10.91 7.79
CA HIS A 208 -15.36 10.91 6.38
C HIS A 208 -16.10 9.62 6.02
N ARG A 209 -16.59 8.88 7.01
CA ARG A 209 -17.26 7.59 6.80
C ARG A 209 -18.44 7.73 5.86
N GLY A 210 -18.48 6.87 4.82
CA GLY A 210 -19.54 6.83 3.82
C GLY A 210 -19.34 7.77 2.64
N GLY A 211 -18.27 8.58 2.65
CA GLY A 211 -17.79 9.34 1.50
C GLY A 211 -16.56 8.71 0.85
N ASN A 212 -16.17 9.21 -0.33
CA ASN A 212 -14.91 8.85 -0.93
C ASN A 212 -13.75 9.38 -0.08
N ASN A 213 -12.73 8.56 0.06
CA ASN A 213 -11.47 8.97 0.66
C ASN A 213 -10.65 9.81 -0.32
N GLU A 214 -9.75 10.65 0.20
CA GLU A 214 -8.81 11.44 -0.59
C GLU A 214 -7.44 11.48 0.10
N PRO A 215 -6.34 11.62 -0.65
CA PRO A 215 -5.01 11.78 -0.06
C PRO A 215 -4.88 12.97 0.91
N ALA A 216 -5.71 14.01 0.77
CA ALA A 216 -5.77 15.13 1.69
C ALA A 216 -6.06 14.71 3.15
N PHE A 217 -6.74 13.58 3.35
CA PHE A 217 -7.10 13.09 4.69
C PHE A 217 -5.95 12.33 5.38
N LEU A 218 -4.78 12.19 4.74
CA LEU A 218 -3.58 11.61 5.36
C LEU A 218 -3.18 12.34 6.65
N ILE A 219 -3.45 13.64 6.75
CA ILE A 219 -3.17 14.44 7.95
C ILE A 219 -3.95 13.96 9.18
N GLU A 220 -5.17 13.45 8.99
CA GLU A 220 -6.00 12.92 10.09
C GLU A 220 -5.43 11.59 10.60
N ILE A 221 -4.98 10.74 9.67
CA ILE A 221 -4.34 9.46 9.97
C ILE A 221 -3.04 9.71 10.73
N LEU A 222 -2.20 10.62 10.24
CA LEU A 222 -0.97 11.03 10.92
C LEU A 222 -1.24 11.54 12.33
N THR A 223 -2.21 12.45 12.49
CA THR A 223 -2.56 13.06 13.78
C THR A 223 -3.04 11.99 14.78
N GLN A 224 -3.85 11.05 14.32
CA GLN A 224 -4.32 9.95 15.15
C GLN A 224 -3.15 9.05 15.60
N ILE A 225 -2.25 8.70 14.69
CA ILE A 225 -1.08 7.87 15.01
C ILE A 225 -0.14 8.61 15.96
N ALA A 226 0.12 9.90 15.73
CA ALA A 226 0.93 10.73 16.63
C ALA A 226 0.34 10.77 18.06
N THR A 227 -0.98 10.92 18.17
CA THR A 227 -1.70 10.87 19.46
C THR A 227 -1.54 9.51 20.14
N LEU A 228 -1.71 8.40 19.40
CA LEU A 228 -1.55 7.05 19.93
C LEU A 228 -0.12 6.76 20.42
N ARG A 229 0.87 7.36 19.78
CA ARG A 229 2.30 7.22 20.09
C ARG A 229 2.80 8.22 21.13
N GLY A 230 2.02 9.24 21.47
CA GLY A 230 2.45 10.33 22.33
C GLY A 230 3.63 11.12 21.76
N THR A 231 3.67 11.31 20.43
CA THR A 231 4.74 12.00 19.70
C THR A 231 4.18 13.21 18.94
N ASP A 232 5.08 14.12 18.57
CA ASP A 232 4.74 15.24 17.72
C ASP A 232 4.43 14.79 16.28
N SER A 233 3.36 15.37 15.67
CA SER A 233 2.92 15.00 14.32
C SER A 233 3.96 15.31 13.25
N GLN A 234 4.71 16.42 13.38
CA GLN A 234 5.73 16.80 12.42
C GLN A 234 6.95 15.88 12.49
N ALA A 235 7.34 15.49 13.70
CA ALA A 235 8.39 14.49 13.91
C ALA A 235 7.99 13.14 13.31
N LEU A 236 6.75 12.69 13.54
CA LEU A 236 6.23 11.44 12.96
C LEU A 236 6.16 11.51 11.43
N ALA A 237 5.69 12.61 10.86
CA ALA A 237 5.66 12.82 9.40
C ALA A 237 7.06 12.71 8.79
N SER A 238 8.06 13.28 9.46
CA SER A 238 9.46 13.22 9.02
C SER A 238 9.98 11.78 8.99
N ILE A 239 9.67 10.98 10.02
CA ILE A 239 10.03 9.56 10.11
C ILE A 239 9.34 8.76 9.00
N CYS A 240 8.01 8.90 8.84
CA CYS A 240 7.26 8.19 7.81
C CYS A 240 7.73 8.55 6.39
N ASN A 241 8.05 9.83 6.14
CA ASN A 241 8.62 10.27 4.87
C ASN A 241 10.00 9.64 4.62
N HIS A 242 10.85 9.56 5.66
CA HIS A 242 12.15 8.90 5.55
C HIS A 242 11.99 7.42 5.21
N ASN A 243 11.12 6.72 5.94
CA ASN A 243 10.81 5.30 5.72
C ASN A 243 10.30 5.03 4.29
N ALA A 244 9.39 5.88 3.79
CA ALA A 244 8.89 5.75 2.43
C ALA A 244 9.99 5.97 1.38
N ARG A 245 10.86 6.99 1.57
CA ARG A 245 12.00 7.21 0.68
C ARG A 245 12.99 6.06 0.69
N GLU A 246 13.29 5.52 1.88
CA GLU A 246 14.19 4.37 2.01
C GLU A 246 13.63 3.14 1.29
N LEU A 247 12.34 2.80 1.53
CA LEU A 247 11.72 1.63 0.93
C LEU A 247 11.64 1.73 -0.59
N PHE A 248 11.11 2.85 -1.09
CA PHE A 248 10.79 3.05 -2.51
C PHE A 248 11.91 3.74 -3.31
N ARG A 249 13.02 4.12 -2.67
CA ARG A 249 14.17 4.80 -3.32
C ARG A 249 13.79 6.10 -4.05
N LEU A 250 13.00 6.96 -3.37
CA LEU A 250 12.51 8.25 -3.90
C LEU A 250 13.52 9.39 -3.75
#